data_79461beeff000f92a87bf39d156c6f74
#
_entry.id   79461beeff000f92a87bf39d156c6f74
#
_cell.length_a   1.000
_cell.length_b   1.000
_cell.length_c   1.000
_cell.angle_alpha   90.00
_cell.angle_beta   90.00
_cell.angle_gamma   90.00
#
_symmetry.space_group_name_H-M   'P 1'
#
loop_
_entity.id
_entity.type
_entity.pdbx_description
1 polymer ?
#
loop_
_entity_poly.entity_id
_entity_poly.type
_entity_poly.pdbx_seq_one_letter_code
_entity_poly.pdbx_strand_id
1 'polypeptide(L)'
;MFIILTLIVIVAAFNIVSGLTILIKNKTKEIAILKTLGLSNNSIKKSFFLTGFSIGFFATISGIILGIVFSQNIEKLRIFLSSVFNLEIFPPDIYFLEKLPSEISFFSILIIFILSITVSAIASYIPAMTISKMKTFRALKYE
;
A
#
# COMPACT_ATOMS: atom_id res chain seq x y z
N MET A 1 9.82 -9.72 14.99
CA MET A 1 9.86 -8.95 13.75
C MET A 1 8.76 -9.34 12.76
N PHE A 2 8.59 -10.61 12.40
CA PHE A 2 7.57 -11.06 11.42
C PHE A 2 6.14 -10.65 11.78
N ILE A 3 5.74 -10.72 13.04
CA ILE A 3 4.40 -10.34 13.49
C ILE A 3 4.12 -8.86 13.20
N ILE A 4 5.07 -7.98 13.49
CA ILE A 4 4.92 -6.54 13.26
C ILE A 4 4.82 -6.25 11.76
N LEU A 5 5.66 -6.88 10.93
CA LEU A 5 5.61 -6.73 9.48
C LEU A 5 4.27 -7.21 8.93
N THR A 6 3.77 -8.36 9.39
CA THR A 6 2.46 -8.88 8.99
C THR A 6 1.33 -7.92 9.36
N LEU A 7 1.37 -7.33 10.55
CA LEU A 7 0.37 -6.36 10.99
C LEU A 7 0.37 -5.10 10.11
N ILE A 8 1.55 -4.58 9.77
CA ILE A 8 1.68 -3.42 8.87
C ILE A 8 1.09 -3.73 7.50
N VAL A 9 1.38 -4.92 6.94
CA VAL A 9 0.84 -5.35 5.64
C VAL A 9 -0.68 -5.48 5.68
N ILE A 10 -1.24 -6.02 6.75
CA ILE A 10 -2.69 -6.12 6.95
C ILE A 10 -3.32 -4.73 7.00
N VAL A 11 -2.77 -3.81 7.76
CA VAL A 11 -3.26 -2.42 7.85
C VAL A 11 -3.20 -1.73 6.48
N ALA A 12 -2.10 -1.92 5.73
CA ALA A 12 -1.97 -1.39 4.37
C ALA A 12 -3.04 -1.96 3.43
N ALA A 13 -3.32 -3.28 3.49
CA ALA A 13 -4.37 -3.92 2.71
C ALA A 13 -5.75 -3.34 3.03
N PHE A 14 -6.09 -3.16 4.31
CA PHE A 14 -7.34 -2.53 4.73
C PHE A 14 -7.46 -1.09 4.23
N ASN A 15 -6.38 -0.34 4.21
CA ASN A 15 -6.36 1.03 3.70
C ASN A 15 -6.69 1.07 2.19
N ILE A 16 -6.10 0.17 1.39
CA ILE A 16 -6.42 0.03 -0.04
C ILE A 16 -7.89 -0.34 -0.25
N VAL A 17 -8.41 -1.33 0.49
CA VAL A 17 -9.81 -1.77 0.41
C VAL A 17 -10.76 -0.61 0.75
N SER A 18 -10.49 0.11 1.83
CA SER A 18 -11.32 1.23 2.28
C SER A 18 -11.29 2.39 1.27
N GLY A 19 -10.12 2.79 0.81
CA GLY A 19 -9.96 3.86 -0.17
C GLY A 19 -10.68 3.57 -1.48
N LEU A 20 -10.52 2.35 -2.03
CA LEU A 20 -11.23 1.93 -3.25
C LEU A 20 -12.74 1.82 -3.02
N THR A 21 -13.18 1.36 -1.86
CA THR A 21 -14.62 1.28 -1.54
C THR A 21 -15.25 2.69 -1.51
N ILE A 22 -14.57 3.65 -0.91
CA ILE A 22 -15.01 5.05 -0.89
C ILE A 22 -15.02 5.62 -2.31
N LEU A 23 -13.96 5.38 -3.10
CA LEU A 23 -13.89 5.82 -4.49
C LEU A 23 -15.05 5.27 -5.31
N ILE A 24 -15.36 3.98 -5.19
CA ILE A 24 -16.50 3.34 -5.89
C ILE A 24 -17.82 3.96 -5.45
N LYS A 25 -18.01 4.21 -4.15
CA LYS A 25 -19.23 4.88 -3.63
C LYS A 25 -19.38 6.27 -4.20
N ASN A 26 -18.32 7.07 -4.21
CA ASN A 26 -18.34 8.43 -4.74
C ASN A 26 -18.60 8.45 -6.25
N LYS A 27 -18.18 7.42 -6.98
CA LYS A 27 -18.35 7.27 -8.43
C LYS A 27 -19.62 6.49 -8.82
N THR A 28 -20.50 6.18 -7.86
CA THR A 28 -21.68 5.34 -8.11
C THR A 28 -22.59 5.90 -9.20
N LYS A 29 -22.80 7.22 -9.24
CA LYS A 29 -23.65 7.89 -10.24
C LYS A 29 -23.03 7.78 -11.66
N GLU A 30 -21.74 8.01 -11.79
CA GLU A 30 -20.99 7.86 -13.03
C GLU A 30 -21.00 6.41 -13.53
N ILE A 31 -20.80 5.44 -12.60
CA ILE A 31 -20.88 4.01 -12.90
C ILE A 31 -22.27 3.63 -13.43
N ALA A 32 -23.33 4.18 -12.83
CA ALA A 32 -24.71 3.94 -13.28
C ALA A 32 -24.94 4.47 -14.70
N ILE A 33 -24.46 5.67 -15.00
CA ILE A 33 -24.52 6.26 -16.36
C ILE A 33 -23.76 5.39 -17.37
N LEU A 34 -22.55 4.96 -17.03
CA LEU A 34 -21.77 4.06 -17.91
C LEU A 34 -22.49 2.74 -18.22
N LYS A 35 -23.21 2.21 -17.22
CA LYS A 35 -24.02 0.98 -17.41
C LYS A 35 -25.24 1.23 -18.32
N THR A 36 -25.89 2.39 -18.22
CA THR A 36 -27.00 2.73 -19.12
C THR A 36 -26.54 2.94 -20.57
N LEU A 37 -25.30 3.39 -20.75
CA LEU A 37 -24.65 3.50 -22.07
C LEU A 37 -24.17 2.14 -22.64
N GLY A 38 -24.41 1.04 -21.91
CA GLY A 38 -24.12 -0.32 -22.40
C GLY A 38 -22.75 -0.87 -22.00
N LEU A 39 -21.97 -0.18 -21.14
CA LEU A 39 -20.71 -0.75 -20.65
C LEU A 39 -20.97 -1.98 -19.77
N SER A 40 -20.19 -3.04 -20.04
CA SER A 40 -20.30 -4.27 -19.28
C SER A 40 -19.79 -4.11 -17.85
N ASN A 41 -20.41 -4.81 -16.91
CA ASN A 41 -19.95 -4.86 -15.53
C ASN A 41 -18.47 -5.28 -15.39
N ASN A 42 -18.01 -6.14 -16.30
CA ASN A 42 -16.62 -6.62 -16.28
C ASN A 42 -15.63 -5.54 -16.71
N SER A 43 -15.99 -4.68 -17.66
CA SER A 43 -15.15 -3.56 -18.08
C SER A 43 -14.99 -2.56 -16.96
N ILE A 44 -16.08 -2.23 -16.26
CA ILE A 44 -16.04 -1.31 -15.11
C ILE A 44 -15.22 -1.89 -13.97
N LYS A 45 -15.40 -3.19 -13.63
CA LYS A 45 -14.58 -3.89 -12.63
C LYS A 45 -13.10 -3.85 -12.96
N LYS A 46 -12.73 -4.13 -14.22
CA LYS A 46 -11.33 -4.09 -14.67
C LYS A 46 -10.71 -2.70 -14.46
N SER A 47 -11.44 -1.63 -14.77
CA SER A 47 -10.95 -0.27 -14.57
C SER A 47 -10.65 0.01 -13.09
N PHE A 48 -11.57 -0.32 -12.19
CA PHE A 48 -11.35 -0.10 -10.75
C PHE A 48 -10.27 -1.00 -10.17
N PHE A 49 -10.21 -2.27 -10.61
CA PHE A 49 -9.10 -3.17 -10.24
C PHE A 49 -7.77 -2.61 -10.71
N LEU A 50 -7.68 -2.16 -11.96
CA LEU A 50 -6.46 -1.60 -12.53
C LEU A 50 -6.03 -0.32 -11.77
N THR A 51 -6.98 0.53 -11.41
CA THR A 51 -6.71 1.72 -10.59
C THR A 51 -6.10 1.34 -9.24
N GLY A 52 -6.71 0.42 -8.51
CA GLY A 52 -6.19 -0.01 -7.21
C GLY A 52 -4.84 -0.73 -7.32
N PHE A 53 -4.69 -1.60 -8.32
CA PHE A 53 -3.43 -2.28 -8.61
C PHE A 53 -2.31 -1.29 -8.95
N SER A 54 -2.59 -0.28 -9.78
CA SER A 54 -1.61 0.75 -10.14
C SER A 54 -1.15 1.54 -8.91
N ILE A 55 -2.08 1.94 -8.03
CA ILE A 55 -1.74 2.62 -6.78
C ILE A 55 -0.81 1.74 -5.93
N GLY A 56 -1.15 0.47 -5.74
CA GLY A 56 -0.33 -0.47 -4.98
C GLY A 56 1.03 -0.72 -5.60
N PHE A 57 1.11 -0.81 -6.93
CA PHE A 57 2.37 -0.99 -7.66
C PHE A 57 3.32 0.20 -7.47
N PHE A 58 2.83 1.42 -7.71
CA PHE A 58 3.65 2.63 -7.50
C PHE A 58 4.02 2.84 -6.04
N ALA A 59 3.11 2.56 -5.11
CA ALA A 59 3.40 2.62 -3.68
C ALA A 59 4.49 1.63 -3.27
N THR A 60 4.46 0.40 -3.80
CA THR A 60 5.48 -0.63 -3.53
C THR A 60 6.85 -0.20 -4.04
N ILE A 61 6.93 0.31 -5.27
CA ILE A 61 8.20 0.80 -5.84
C ILE A 61 8.74 1.96 -5.00
N SER A 62 7.90 2.95 -4.70
CA SER A 62 8.30 4.10 -3.87
C SER A 62 8.75 3.67 -2.47
N GLY A 63 8.04 2.72 -1.86
CA GLY A 63 8.39 2.17 -0.56
C GLY A 63 9.75 1.46 -0.55
N ILE A 64 10.04 0.65 -1.58
CA ILE A 64 11.33 -0.04 -1.73
C ILE A 64 12.47 0.98 -1.91
N ILE A 65 12.29 1.99 -2.78
CA ILE A 65 13.29 3.02 -3.01
C ILE A 65 13.59 3.77 -1.70
N LEU A 66 12.54 4.22 -1.01
CA LEU A 66 12.68 4.89 0.29
C LEU A 66 13.34 3.97 1.33
N GLY A 67 12.95 2.71 1.40
CA GLY A 67 13.54 1.74 2.32
C GLY A 67 15.03 1.53 2.08
N ILE A 68 15.46 1.42 0.83
CA ILE A 68 16.89 1.29 0.47
C ILE A 68 17.65 2.57 0.85
N VAL A 69 17.12 3.74 0.49
CA VAL A 69 17.75 5.03 0.82
C VAL A 69 17.89 5.20 2.34
N PHE A 70 16.85 4.88 3.09
CA PHE A 70 16.90 4.93 4.55
C PHE A 70 17.91 3.94 5.12
N SER A 71 17.90 2.69 4.66
CA SER A 71 18.82 1.65 5.13
C SER A 71 20.28 2.02 4.89
N GLN A 72 20.60 2.57 3.72
CA GLN A 72 21.97 3.01 3.39
C GLN A 72 22.43 4.23 4.21
N ASN A 73 21.53 5.09 4.61
CA ASN A 73 21.86 6.32 5.34
C ASN A 73 21.52 6.24 6.84
N ILE A 74 21.18 5.05 7.35
CA ILE A 74 20.74 4.87 8.75
C ILE A 74 21.80 5.37 9.76
N GLU A 75 23.08 5.14 9.45
CA GLU A 75 24.18 5.57 10.32
C GLU A 75 24.34 7.09 10.34
N LYS A 76 24.22 7.74 9.18
CA LYS A 76 24.24 9.21 9.10
C LYS A 76 23.06 9.83 9.83
N LEU A 77 21.89 9.19 9.73
CA LEU A 77 20.67 9.62 10.41
C LEU A 77 20.84 9.50 11.93
N ARG A 78 21.42 8.39 12.40
CA ARG A 78 21.74 8.18 13.82
C ARG A 78 22.65 9.29 14.35
N ILE A 79 23.75 9.59 13.65
CA ILE A 79 24.72 10.63 14.04
C ILE A 79 24.03 12.01 14.06
N PHE A 80 23.21 12.30 13.05
CA PHE A 80 22.48 13.57 12.98
C PHE A 80 21.49 13.71 14.16
N LEU A 81 20.69 12.67 14.45
CA LEU A 81 19.76 12.71 15.57
C LEU A 81 20.52 12.84 16.91
N SER A 82 21.61 12.09 17.08
CA SER A 82 22.45 12.17 18.29
C SER A 82 22.99 13.59 18.50
N SER A 83 23.42 14.27 17.42
CA SER A 83 23.93 15.63 17.51
C SER A 83 22.84 16.67 17.81
N VAL A 84 21.63 16.49 17.29
CA VAL A 84 20.50 17.42 17.50
C VAL A 84 19.91 17.30 18.90
N PHE A 85 19.78 16.08 19.41
CA PHE A 85 19.16 15.82 20.73
C PHE A 85 20.16 15.75 21.86
N ASN A 86 21.47 15.85 21.59
CA ASN A 86 22.54 15.67 22.59
C ASN A 86 22.40 14.38 23.42
N LEU A 87 21.83 13.34 22.82
CA LEU A 87 21.59 12.03 23.42
C LEU A 87 22.38 10.98 22.65
N GLU A 88 23.19 10.20 23.33
CA GLU A 88 23.76 8.98 22.78
C GLU A 88 22.66 7.93 22.64
N ILE A 89 22.02 7.86 21.46
CA ILE A 89 20.86 7.00 21.21
C ILE A 89 21.22 5.51 21.31
N PHE A 90 22.49 5.14 21.09
CA PHE A 90 23.03 3.80 21.30
C PHE A 90 24.47 3.89 21.81
N PRO A 91 24.68 3.94 23.15
CA PRO A 91 26.03 3.92 23.71
C PRO A 91 26.74 2.62 23.32
N PRO A 92 27.97 2.70 22.74
CA PRO A 92 28.74 1.51 22.34
C PRO A 92 28.99 0.54 23.50
N ASP A 93 29.11 1.08 24.71
CA ASP A 93 29.40 0.35 25.95
C ASP A 93 28.27 -0.61 26.38
N ILE A 94 27.02 -0.36 25.92
CA ILE A 94 25.86 -1.19 26.30
C ILE A 94 25.51 -2.20 25.21
N TYR A 95 25.69 -1.84 23.93
CA TYR A 95 25.21 -2.66 22.82
C TYR A 95 26.31 -3.42 22.08
N PHE A 96 27.60 -3.19 22.37
CA PHE A 96 28.76 -3.80 21.69
C PHE A 96 28.71 -3.69 20.14
N LEU A 97 27.96 -2.74 19.61
CA LEU A 97 27.73 -2.52 18.20
C LEU A 97 28.34 -1.18 17.79
N GLU A 98 29.50 -1.21 17.18
CA GLU A 98 30.14 -0.01 16.63
C GLU A 98 29.35 0.58 15.45
N LYS A 99 28.59 -0.26 14.71
CA LYS A 99 27.74 0.14 13.59
C LYS A 99 26.42 -0.64 13.63
N LEU A 100 25.32 0.03 13.21
CA LEU A 100 24.05 -0.65 13.01
C LEU A 100 24.16 -1.59 11.80
N PRO A 101 24.01 -2.92 11.97
CA PRO A 101 24.08 -3.85 10.84
C PRO A 101 22.85 -3.67 9.96
N SER A 102 23.02 -2.97 8.84
CA SER A 102 21.99 -2.85 7.81
C SER A 102 22.43 -3.65 6.57
N GLU A 103 22.12 -4.94 6.55
CA GLU A 103 22.38 -5.76 5.37
C GLU A 103 21.20 -5.69 4.41
N ILE A 104 21.44 -5.16 3.23
CA ILE A 104 20.44 -5.10 2.15
C ILE A 104 20.61 -6.37 1.32
N SER A 105 19.74 -7.35 1.53
CA SER A 105 19.70 -8.57 0.72
C SER A 105 18.75 -8.35 -0.48
N PHE A 106 19.27 -8.53 -1.69
CA PHE A 106 18.46 -8.48 -2.92
C PHE A 106 17.31 -9.50 -2.89
N PHE A 107 17.55 -10.67 -2.33
CA PHE A 107 16.54 -11.72 -2.20
C PHE A 107 15.37 -11.28 -1.29
N SER A 108 15.68 -10.62 -0.17
CA SER A 108 14.66 -10.07 0.72
C SER A 108 13.81 -8.99 0.05
N ILE A 109 14.44 -8.11 -0.73
CA ILE A 109 13.72 -7.07 -1.49
C ILE A 109 12.77 -7.72 -2.49
N LEU A 110 13.19 -8.75 -3.19
CA LEU A 110 12.39 -9.46 -4.18
C LEU A 110 11.19 -10.15 -3.54
N ILE A 111 11.37 -10.80 -2.39
CA ILE A 111 10.27 -11.42 -1.62
C ILE A 111 9.26 -10.35 -1.19
N ILE A 112 9.73 -9.24 -0.62
CA ILE A 112 8.87 -8.14 -0.18
C ILE A 112 8.08 -7.56 -1.37
N PHE A 113 8.74 -7.37 -2.51
CA PHE A 113 8.11 -6.89 -3.73
C PHE A 113 6.97 -7.80 -4.18
N ILE A 114 7.23 -9.11 -4.32
CA ILE A 114 6.22 -10.09 -4.74
C ILE A 114 5.06 -10.15 -3.75
N LEU A 115 5.36 -10.17 -2.45
CA LEU A 115 4.35 -10.21 -1.41
C LEU A 115 3.47 -8.96 -1.44
N SER A 116 4.07 -7.77 -1.53
CA SER A 116 3.33 -6.50 -1.58
C SER A 116 2.43 -6.39 -2.81
N ILE A 117 2.92 -6.80 -3.98
CA ILE A 117 2.13 -6.82 -5.22
C ILE A 117 0.95 -7.80 -5.09
N THR A 118 1.18 -8.99 -4.52
CA THR A 118 0.13 -9.99 -4.34
C THR A 118 -0.96 -9.49 -3.39
N VAL A 119 -0.58 -8.94 -2.25
CA VAL A 119 -1.52 -8.35 -1.28
C VAL A 119 -2.30 -7.19 -1.90
N SER A 120 -1.62 -6.32 -2.66
CA SER A 120 -2.24 -5.19 -3.35
C SER A 120 -3.26 -5.63 -4.39
N ALA A 121 -2.94 -6.67 -5.16
CA ALA A 121 -3.86 -7.25 -6.14
C ALA A 121 -5.11 -7.81 -5.47
N ILE A 122 -4.96 -8.59 -4.39
CA ILE A 122 -6.07 -9.16 -3.63
C ILE A 122 -6.92 -8.04 -3.01
N ALA A 123 -6.29 -7.08 -2.34
CA ALA A 123 -6.96 -5.95 -1.72
C ALA A 123 -7.76 -5.09 -2.71
N SER A 124 -7.25 -4.93 -3.94
CA SER A 124 -7.93 -4.19 -5.01
C SER A 124 -9.08 -4.98 -5.64
N TYR A 125 -8.99 -6.31 -5.64
CA TYR A 125 -10.00 -7.17 -6.23
C TYR A 125 -11.31 -7.20 -5.45
N ILE A 126 -11.22 -7.18 -4.10
CA ILE A 126 -12.38 -7.25 -3.20
C ILE A 126 -13.40 -6.11 -3.47
N PRO A 127 -13.03 -4.82 -3.42
CA PRO A 127 -13.97 -3.73 -3.68
C PRO A 127 -14.43 -3.68 -5.14
N ALA A 128 -13.59 -4.06 -6.10
CA ALA A 128 -13.96 -4.11 -7.51
C ALA A 128 -15.11 -5.12 -7.77
N MET A 129 -15.19 -6.21 -7.05
CA MET A 129 -16.30 -7.17 -7.15
C MET A 129 -17.62 -6.58 -6.65
N THR A 130 -17.62 -5.62 -5.75
CA THR A 130 -18.83 -4.99 -5.21
C THR A 130 -19.60 -4.23 -6.28
N ILE A 131 -18.94 -3.74 -7.33
CA ILE A 131 -19.55 -3.04 -8.47
C ILE A 131 -20.61 -3.92 -9.16
N SER A 132 -20.40 -5.24 -9.21
CA SER A 132 -21.33 -6.20 -9.82
C SER A 132 -22.67 -6.27 -9.08
N LYS A 133 -22.64 -6.07 -7.76
CA LYS A 133 -23.83 -6.14 -6.90
C LYS A 133 -24.62 -4.82 -6.86
N MET A 134 -24.09 -3.74 -7.41
CA MET A 134 -24.77 -2.44 -7.46
C MET A 134 -25.92 -2.50 -8.46
N LYS A 135 -27.16 -2.47 -7.94
CA LYS A 135 -28.36 -2.38 -8.75
C LYS A 135 -28.45 -0.95 -9.31
N THR A 136 -28.39 -0.80 -10.63
CA THR A 136 -28.45 0.48 -11.36
C THR A 136 -29.66 1.35 -10.95
N PHE A 137 -30.78 0.72 -10.63
CA PHE A 137 -32.02 1.41 -10.22
C PHE A 137 -31.92 2.17 -8.89
N ARG A 138 -31.09 1.73 -7.93
CA ARG A 138 -30.95 2.42 -6.64
C ARG A 138 -30.02 3.63 -6.71
N ALA A 139 -29.09 3.63 -7.65
CA ALA A 139 -28.13 4.72 -7.81
C ALA A 139 -28.74 5.98 -8.41
N LEU A 140 -29.85 5.83 -9.17
CA LEU A 140 -30.58 6.95 -9.81
C LEU A 140 -31.75 7.48 -8.97
N LYS A 141 -32.18 6.77 -7.92
CA LYS A 141 -33.37 7.11 -7.12
C LYS A 141 -33.07 7.93 -5.86
N TYR A 142 -31.81 8.15 -5.51
CA TYR A 142 -31.44 9.01 -4.39
C TYR A 142 -31.13 10.43 -4.89
N GLU A 143 -32.16 11.16 -5.17
CA GLU A 143 -32.30 12.59 -4.99
C GLU A 143 -33.25 12.84 -3.87
#